data_e9dd127b6ddceabcf8507f0fdc34f6f4
#
_entry.id   e9dd127b6ddceabcf8507f0fdc34f6f4
#
_cell.length_a   1.000
_cell.length_b   1.000
_cell.length_c   1.000
_cell.angle_alpha   90.00
_cell.angle_beta   90.00
_cell.angle_gamma   90.00
#
_symmetry.space_group_name_H-M   'P 1'
#
loop_
_entity.id
_entity.type
_entity.pdbx_description
1 polymer ?
#
loop_
_entity_poly.entity_id
_entity_poly.type
_entity_poly.pdbx_seq_one_letter_code
_entity_poly.pdbx_strand_id
1 'polypeptide(L)'
;MRKYIGGVTFIGVTILWVIWFSHWAPDPKPPTEGIPHNYYHPEVWNHDTIIIDTVEVIDTLVLAIMLIESSYNDSAYRADEDAVGCLQIRQCMVNDVNRILKRQKSNLRFTYNSRWSRDSSIQMFEIYCKHYNLTTNEEVARCWNGGPRGINNPATVGYWEKVKNEINS
;
A
#
# COMPACT_ATOMS: atom_id res chain seq x y z
N MET A 1 -15.72 1.97 69.60
CA MET A 1 -14.69 2.14 68.58
C MET A 1 -14.71 0.97 67.59
N ARG A 2 -15.31 1.12 66.45
CA ARG A 2 -15.37 0.06 65.39
C ARG A 2 -14.67 0.64 64.15
N LYS A 3 -13.57 0.02 63.77
CA LYS A 3 -12.81 0.33 62.56
C LYS A 3 -13.50 -0.39 61.38
N TYR A 4 -14.00 0.35 60.39
CA TYR A 4 -14.41 -0.18 59.10
C TYR A 4 -13.21 -0.19 58.16
N ILE A 5 -12.84 -1.36 57.71
CA ILE A 5 -11.87 -1.58 56.65
C ILE A 5 -12.65 -1.65 55.35
N GLY A 6 -12.56 -0.61 54.56
CA GLY A 6 -13.16 -0.62 53.20
C GLY A 6 -12.32 -1.45 52.24
N GLY A 7 -12.89 -2.57 51.80
CA GLY A 7 -12.35 -3.37 50.73
C GLY A 7 -12.62 -2.71 49.37
N VAL A 8 -11.57 -2.38 48.67
CA VAL A 8 -11.64 -1.96 47.27
C VAL A 8 -11.70 -3.21 46.39
N THR A 9 -12.88 -3.50 45.90
CA THR A 9 -13.09 -4.55 44.88
C THR A 9 -12.63 -4.01 43.52
N PHE A 10 -11.48 -4.49 43.06
CA PHE A 10 -11.04 -4.33 41.69
C PHE A 10 -11.96 -5.20 40.80
N ILE A 11 -12.87 -4.57 40.09
CA ILE A 11 -13.60 -5.22 38.99
C ILE A 11 -12.62 -5.25 37.80
N GLY A 12 -11.99 -6.41 37.63
CA GLY A 12 -11.21 -6.69 36.44
C GLY A 12 -12.14 -6.74 35.22
N VAL A 13 -12.08 -5.72 34.40
CA VAL A 13 -12.66 -5.75 33.06
C VAL A 13 -11.75 -6.64 32.22
N THR A 14 -12.07 -7.92 32.19
CA THR A 14 -11.55 -8.86 31.21
C THR A 14 -12.12 -8.44 29.86
N ILE A 15 -11.30 -7.73 29.09
CA ILE A 15 -11.55 -7.53 27.67
C ILE A 15 -11.38 -8.87 26.99
N LEU A 16 -12.49 -9.60 26.86
CA LEU A 16 -12.64 -10.71 25.94
C LEU A 16 -12.58 -10.13 24.53
N TRP A 17 -11.37 -9.99 24.00
CA TRP A 17 -11.17 -9.95 22.57
C TRP A 17 -11.58 -11.31 22.05
N VAL A 18 -12.77 -11.34 21.51
CA VAL A 18 -13.32 -12.47 20.80
C VAL A 18 -12.39 -12.75 19.63
N ILE A 19 -11.59 -13.80 19.78
CA ILE A 19 -10.92 -14.48 18.68
C ILE A 19 -12.03 -15.12 17.84
N TRP A 20 -12.63 -14.34 16.98
CA TRP A 20 -13.55 -14.79 15.95
C TRP A 20 -12.93 -14.48 14.60
N PHE A 21 -12.73 -15.49 13.83
CA PHE A 21 -12.13 -15.57 12.49
C PHE A 21 -10.65 -15.96 12.41
N SER A 22 -10.33 -17.10 12.96
CA SER A 22 -9.23 -17.91 12.43
C SER A 22 -9.78 -19.26 11.96
N HIS A 23 -10.73 -19.24 11.04
CA HIS A 23 -11.05 -20.45 10.28
C HIS A 23 -11.59 -20.07 8.90
N TRP A 24 -10.79 -20.40 7.91
CA TRP A 24 -11.17 -20.62 6.53
C TRP A 24 -11.41 -19.39 5.64
N ALA A 25 -10.40 -18.59 5.43
CA ALA A 25 -10.18 -18.08 4.10
C ALA A 25 -8.97 -18.86 3.54
N PRO A 26 -9.08 -19.61 2.45
CA PRO A 26 -7.89 -20.15 1.79
C PRO A 26 -7.00 -18.96 1.44
N ASP A 27 -5.67 -19.15 1.65
CA ASP A 27 -4.69 -18.14 1.23
C ASP A 27 -5.05 -17.68 -0.17
N PRO A 28 -5.11 -16.37 -0.43
CA PRO A 28 -5.35 -15.86 -1.78
C PRO A 28 -4.18 -16.33 -2.64
N LYS A 29 -4.38 -17.47 -3.32
CA LYS A 29 -3.40 -17.99 -4.27
C LYS A 29 -3.34 -17.02 -5.45
N PRO A 30 -2.14 -16.76 -5.97
CA PRO A 30 -2.02 -16.04 -7.23
C PRO A 30 -2.89 -16.77 -8.28
N PRO A 31 -3.63 -16.05 -9.12
CA PRO A 31 -4.43 -16.66 -10.15
C PRO A 31 -3.54 -17.54 -11.02
N THR A 32 -3.89 -18.83 -11.12
CA THR A 32 -3.14 -19.82 -11.90
C THR A 32 -3.35 -19.70 -13.40
N GLU A 33 -4.28 -18.88 -13.82
CA GLU A 33 -4.49 -18.54 -15.22
C GLU A 33 -3.80 -17.23 -15.54
N GLY A 34 -2.89 -17.25 -16.50
CA GLY A 34 -2.13 -16.10 -16.95
C GLY A 34 -3.07 -14.93 -17.23
N ILE A 35 -2.91 -13.86 -16.50
CA ILE A 35 -3.54 -12.58 -16.82
C ILE A 35 -3.09 -12.25 -18.24
N PRO A 36 -4.00 -12.06 -19.21
CA PRO A 36 -3.57 -11.75 -20.56
C PRO A 36 -2.73 -10.47 -20.52
N HIS A 37 -1.52 -10.57 -21.05
CA HIS A 37 -0.52 -9.49 -21.14
C HIS A 37 -1.00 -8.26 -21.93
N ASN A 38 -2.29 -8.14 -22.24
CA ASN A 38 -2.82 -7.22 -23.22
C ASN A 38 -3.66 -6.09 -22.62
N TYR A 39 -3.36 -5.66 -21.37
CA TYR A 39 -4.02 -4.49 -20.79
C TYR A 39 -3.14 -3.22 -20.77
N TYR A 40 -2.05 -3.25 -21.50
CA TYR A 40 -1.32 -2.02 -21.77
C TYR A 40 -2.00 -1.32 -22.97
N HIS A 41 -2.98 -0.46 -22.70
CA HIS A 41 -3.49 0.51 -23.68
C HIS A 41 -2.69 1.80 -23.51
N PRO A 42 -1.70 2.05 -24.38
CA PRO A 42 -0.93 3.30 -24.33
C PRO A 42 -1.73 4.55 -24.78
N GLU A 43 -2.99 4.39 -25.14
CA GLU A 43 -3.77 5.45 -25.81
C GLU A 43 -4.52 6.42 -24.89
N VAL A 44 -4.40 6.33 -23.57
CA VAL A 44 -5.10 7.25 -22.64
C VAL A 44 -4.20 8.34 -22.07
N TRP A 45 -2.91 8.28 -22.39
CA TRP A 45 -1.95 9.30 -21.96
C TRP A 45 -1.63 10.20 -23.15
N ASN A 46 -2.33 11.34 -23.24
CA ASN A 46 -1.98 12.42 -24.20
C ASN A 46 -0.59 12.96 -23.79
N HIS A 47 0.44 12.41 -24.44
CA HIS A 47 1.83 12.82 -24.28
C HIS A 47 2.13 14.06 -25.13
N ASP A 48 1.52 15.17 -24.82
CA ASP A 48 2.04 16.45 -25.26
C ASP A 48 2.39 17.28 -24.05
N THR A 49 3.56 17.06 -23.49
CA THR A 49 4.45 18.06 -22.89
C THR A 49 5.43 17.38 -21.93
N ILE A 50 6.71 17.24 -22.39
CA ILE A 50 7.92 17.30 -21.56
C ILE A 50 7.85 16.56 -20.21
N ILE A 51 8.07 15.23 -20.20
CA ILE A 51 8.37 14.48 -18.99
C ILE A 51 9.51 13.49 -19.25
N ILE A 52 10.66 13.97 -19.68
CA ILE A 52 11.84 13.07 -19.77
C ILE A 52 12.49 12.91 -18.39
N ASP A 53 12.39 13.91 -17.51
CA ASP A 53 13.07 13.91 -16.20
C ASP A 53 12.25 13.24 -15.07
N THR A 54 10.92 13.23 -15.17
CA THR A 54 10.06 12.69 -14.11
C THR A 54 9.80 11.19 -14.25
N VAL A 55 9.87 10.62 -15.44
CA VAL A 55 9.64 9.19 -15.69
C VAL A 55 10.82 8.37 -15.14
N GLU A 56 12.07 8.77 -15.40
CA GLU A 56 13.24 8.05 -14.84
C GLU A 56 13.27 8.08 -13.31
N VAL A 57 12.91 9.20 -12.70
CA VAL A 57 12.89 9.34 -11.22
C VAL A 57 11.80 8.49 -10.59
N ILE A 58 10.61 8.41 -11.19
CA ILE A 58 9.53 7.57 -10.69
C ILE A 58 9.92 6.09 -10.84
N ASP A 59 10.54 5.70 -11.94
CA ASP A 59 10.96 4.31 -12.16
C ASP A 59 11.99 3.86 -11.13
N THR A 60 13.02 4.65 -10.85
CA THR A 60 14.03 4.32 -9.84
C THR A 60 13.44 4.24 -8.44
N LEU A 61 12.56 5.17 -8.08
CA LEU A 61 11.92 5.19 -6.77
C LEU A 61 10.98 4.00 -6.57
N VAL A 62 10.16 3.67 -7.55
CA VAL A 62 9.24 2.53 -7.44
C VAL A 62 10.00 1.21 -7.37
N LEU A 63 11.12 1.08 -8.07
CA LEU A 63 11.99 -0.09 -7.98
C LEU A 63 12.62 -0.22 -6.58
N ALA A 64 13.11 0.87 -6.00
CA ALA A 64 13.63 0.87 -4.63
C ALA A 64 12.54 0.46 -3.61
N ILE A 65 11.33 0.97 -3.77
CA ILE A 65 10.19 0.58 -2.92
C ILE A 65 9.87 -0.92 -3.10
N MET A 66 9.80 -1.44 -4.33
CA MET A 66 9.56 -2.87 -4.59
C MET A 66 10.62 -3.77 -3.96
N LEU A 67 11.88 -3.35 -4.00
CA LEU A 67 12.96 -4.11 -3.36
C LEU A 67 12.75 -4.20 -1.85
N ILE A 68 12.41 -3.11 -1.21
CA ILE A 68 12.21 -3.03 0.25
C ILE A 68 10.94 -3.78 0.69
N GLU A 69 9.87 -3.68 -0.09
CA GLU A 69 8.58 -4.29 0.25
C GLU A 69 8.58 -5.81 0.08
N SER A 70 9.20 -6.33 -0.98
CA SER A 70 9.05 -7.75 -1.35
C SER A 70 10.26 -8.38 -2.02
N SER A 71 11.37 -7.67 -2.18
CA SER A 71 12.50 -8.09 -3.02
C SER A 71 12.05 -8.44 -4.46
N TYR A 72 11.21 -7.58 -5.03
CA TYR A 72 10.60 -7.71 -6.37
C TYR A 72 9.68 -8.92 -6.56
N ASN A 73 9.21 -9.55 -5.49
CA ASN A 73 8.38 -10.74 -5.57
C ASN A 73 6.90 -10.40 -5.79
N ASP A 74 6.39 -10.65 -7.00
CA ASP A 74 4.99 -10.41 -7.36
C ASP A 74 4.01 -11.34 -6.63
N SER A 75 4.50 -12.46 -6.12
CA SER A 75 3.72 -13.43 -5.35
C SER A 75 3.89 -13.29 -3.83
N ALA A 76 4.53 -12.20 -3.37
CA ALA A 76 4.68 -11.95 -1.94
C ALA A 76 3.33 -11.71 -1.27
N TYR A 77 3.12 -12.36 -0.12
CA TYR A 77 1.94 -12.20 0.69
C TYR A 77 2.28 -12.11 2.17
N ARG A 78 1.83 -11.06 2.81
CA ARG A 78 1.93 -10.87 4.26
C ARG A 78 0.55 -10.96 4.88
N ALA A 79 0.28 -12.10 5.53
CA ALA A 79 -1.05 -12.46 6.03
C ALA A 79 -1.55 -11.54 7.15
N ASP A 80 -0.67 -11.04 8.01
CA ASP A 80 -0.98 -10.17 9.15
C ASP A 80 -1.53 -8.80 8.73
N GLU A 81 -1.11 -8.31 7.56
CA GLU A 81 -1.54 -7.03 7.01
C GLU A 81 -2.40 -7.16 5.75
N ASP A 82 -2.59 -8.38 5.26
CA ASP A 82 -3.18 -8.66 3.95
C ASP A 82 -2.53 -7.82 2.83
N ALA A 83 -1.21 -7.73 2.89
CA ALA A 83 -0.40 -7.01 1.91
C ALA A 83 0.09 -7.97 0.82
N VAL A 84 -0.05 -7.58 -0.44
CA VAL A 84 0.09 -8.46 -1.60
C VAL A 84 0.98 -7.85 -2.68
N GLY A 85 1.77 -8.72 -3.33
CA GLY A 85 2.50 -8.43 -4.54
C GLY A 85 3.79 -7.62 -4.30
N CYS A 86 4.40 -7.19 -5.40
CA CYS A 86 5.70 -6.52 -5.37
C CYS A 86 5.71 -5.22 -4.54
N LEU A 87 4.60 -4.50 -4.48
CA LEU A 87 4.44 -3.25 -3.74
C LEU A 87 3.70 -3.43 -2.40
N GLN A 88 3.43 -4.66 -1.97
CA GLN A 88 2.74 -5.00 -0.72
C GLN A 88 1.45 -4.18 -0.52
N ILE A 89 0.62 -4.16 -1.58
CA ILE A 89 -0.62 -3.38 -1.59
C ILE A 89 -1.67 -4.03 -0.70
N ARG A 90 -2.26 -3.24 0.20
CA ARG A 90 -3.39 -3.64 1.05
C ARG A 90 -4.73 -3.28 0.38
N GLN A 91 -5.81 -3.92 0.84
CA GLN A 91 -7.16 -3.64 0.32
C GLN A 91 -7.57 -2.17 0.47
N CYS A 92 -7.17 -1.51 1.55
CA CYS A 92 -7.48 -0.09 1.75
C CYS A 92 -6.90 0.79 0.64
N MET A 93 -5.73 0.45 0.09
CA MET A 93 -5.12 1.15 -1.05
C MET A 93 -5.97 0.94 -2.31
N VAL A 94 -6.38 -0.29 -2.63
CA VAL A 94 -7.26 -0.58 -3.78
C VAL A 94 -8.56 0.23 -3.68
N ASN A 95 -9.15 0.29 -2.50
CA ASN A 95 -10.38 1.05 -2.25
C ASN A 95 -10.15 2.57 -2.44
N ASP A 96 -9.01 3.08 -1.97
CA ASP A 96 -8.67 4.50 -2.12
C ASP A 96 -8.45 4.87 -3.59
N VAL A 97 -7.66 4.09 -4.31
CA VAL A 97 -7.44 4.31 -5.75
C VAL A 97 -8.75 4.23 -6.54
N ASN A 98 -9.61 3.26 -6.27
CA ASN A 98 -10.92 3.18 -6.91
C ASN A 98 -11.83 4.38 -6.57
N ARG A 99 -11.73 4.92 -5.35
CA ARG A 99 -12.43 6.15 -4.95
C ARG A 99 -11.90 7.37 -5.72
N ILE A 100 -10.58 7.47 -5.90
CA ILE A 100 -9.92 8.50 -6.69
C ILE A 100 -10.43 8.45 -8.14
N LEU A 101 -10.36 7.28 -8.76
CA LEU A 101 -10.80 7.04 -10.14
C LEU A 101 -12.29 7.37 -10.33
N LYS A 102 -13.13 7.02 -9.35
CA LYS A 102 -14.56 7.39 -9.38
C LYS A 102 -14.76 8.91 -9.39
N ARG A 103 -14.01 9.66 -8.58
CA ARG A 103 -14.07 11.13 -8.55
C ARG A 103 -13.61 11.76 -9.87
N GLN A 104 -12.62 11.12 -10.51
CA GLN A 104 -12.11 11.54 -11.83
C GLN A 104 -13.04 11.13 -13.00
N LYS A 105 -14.17 10.46 -12.70
CA LYS A 105 -15.08 9.88 -13.70
C LYS A 105 -14.42 8.90 -14.67
N SER A 106 -13.32 8.26 -14.23
CA SER A 106 -12.65 7.22 -15.00
C SER A 106 -13.47 5.93 -15.02
N ASN A 107 -13.39 5.17 -16.11
CA ASN A 107 -13.97 3.83 -16.22
C ASN A 107 -13.04 2.74 -15.67
N LEU A 108 -11.77 3.05 -15.42
CA LEU A 108 -10.81 2.12 -14.85
C LEU A 108 -11.22 1.73 -13.43
N ARG A 109 -11.08 0.43 -13.10
CA ARG A 109 -11.29 -0.10 -11.75
C ARG A 109 -10.33 -1.24 -11.49
N PHE A 110 -9.76 -1.27 -10.29
CA PHE A 110 -8.95 -2.37 -9.82
C PHE A 110 -9.76 -3.32 -8.95
N THR A 111 -9.54 -4.61 -9.13
CA THR A 111 -10.07 -5.64 -8.26
C THR A 111 -9.10 -5.95 -7.13
N TYR A 112 -9.54 -6.71 -6.15
CA TYR A 112 -8.67 -7.21 -5.09
C TYR A 112 -7.50 -8.03 -5.64
N ASN A 113 -7.73 -8.82 -6.68
CA ASN A 113 -6.72 -9.64 -7.34
C ASN A 113 -5.74 -8.82 -8.21
N SER A 114 -6.06 -7.59 -8.57
CA SER A 114 -5.16 -6.73 -9.34
C SER A 114 -3.82 -6.49 -8.62
N ARG A 115 -3.76 -6.67 -7.31
CA ARG A 115 -2.55 -6.52 -6.48
C ARG A 115 -1.45 -7.54 -6.81
N TRP A 116 -1.79 -8.69 -7.42
CA TRP A 116 -0.86 -9.71 -7.85
C TRP A 116 -0.17 -9.39 -9.18
N SER A 117 -0.68 -8.41 -9.92
CA SER A 117 -0.10 -7.93 -11.15
C SER A 117 0.84 -6.76 -10.87
N ARG A 118 2.09 -6.88 -11.29
CA ARG A 118 3.09 -5.81 -11.19
C ARG A 118 2.61 -4.53 -11.86
N ASP A 119 2.15 -4.63 -13.10
CA ASP A 119 1.67 -3.48 -13.87
C ASP A 119 0.49 -2.78 -13.20
N SER A 120 -0.47 -3.56 -12.70
CA SER A 120 -1.60 -3.00 -11.95
C SER A 120 -1.17 -2.35 -10.65
N SER A 121 -0.15 -2.91 -9.98
CA SER A 121 0.40 -2.37 -8.73
C SER A 121 1.13 -1.04 -8.98
N ILE A 122 1.93 -0.95 -10.04
CA ILE A 122 2.59 0.29 -10.45
C ILE A 122 1.54 1.34 -10.81
N GLN A 123 0.54 0.98 -11.60
CA GLN A 123 -0.52 1.90 -12.00
C GLN A 123 -1.31 2.44 -10.79
N MET A 124 -1.61 1.60 -9.79
CA MET A 124 -2.22 2.05 -8.54
C MET A 124 -1.30 3.01 -7.76
N PHE A 125 0.00 2.73 -7.73
CA PHE A 125 1.01 3.58 -7.12
C PHE A 125 1.04 4.97 -7.76
N GLU A 126 1.11 5.04 -9.08
CA GLU A 126 1.14 6.31 -9.83
C GLU A 126 -0.14 7.14 -9.62
N ILE A 127 -1.32 6.50 -9.70
CA ILE A 127 -2.61 7.16 -9.45
C ILE A 127 -2.65 7.77 -8.03
N TYR A 128 -2.14 7.02 -7.04
CA TYR A 128 -2.05 7.47 -5.67
C TYR A 128 -1.12 8.67 -5.53
N CYS A 129 0.11 8.57 -6.02
CA CYS A 129 1.10 9.64 -5.94
C CYS A 129 0.59 10.93 -6.61
N LYS A 130 0.03 10.81 -7.81
CA LYS A 130 -0.54 11.93 -8.54
C LYS A 130 -1.72 12.59 -7.80
N HIS A 131 -2.61 11.78 -7.23
CA HIS A 131 -3.79 12.30 -6.52
C HIS A 131 -3.42 13.11 -5.27
N TYR A 132 -2.44 12.62 -4.52
CA TYR A 132 -1.99 13.28 -3.29
C TYR A 132 -0.91 14.34 -3.54
N ASN A 133 -0.57 14.60 -4.82
CA ASN A 133 0.41 15.60 -5.24
C ASN A 133 1.76 15.41 -4.54
N LEU A 134 2.22 14.15 -4.47
CA LEU A 134 3.50 13.81 -3.89
C LEU A 134 4.60 14.12 -4.90
N THR A 135 5.50 15.04 -4.58
CA THR A 135 6.45 15.63 -5.55
C THR A 135 7.91 15.26 -5.27
N THR A 136 8.21 14.80 -4.07
CA THR A 136 9.57 14.39 -3.69
C THR A 136 9.61 12.89 -3.36
N ASN A 137 10.79 12.27 -3.54
CA ASN A 137 11.01 10.86 -3.20
C ASN A 137 10.70 10.58 -1.72
N GLU A 138 11.01 11.52 -0.82
CA GLU A 138 10.69 11.40 0.59
C GLU A 138 9.17 11.40 0.84
N GLU A 139 8.44 12.35 0.23
CA GLU A 139 6.98 12.38 0.35
C GLU A 139 6.35 11.09 -0.14
N VAL A 140 6.77 10.61 -1.33
CA VAL A 140 6.25 9.37 -1.89
C VAL A 140 6.53 8.19 -0.96
N ALA A 141 7.78 7.97 -0.56
CA ALA A 141 8.16 6.84 0.27
C ALA A 141 7.43 6.87 1.63
N ARG A 142 7.40 8.02 2.28
CA ARG A 142 6.77 8.16 3.60
C ARG A 142 5.25 8.07 3.54
N CYS A 143 4.63 8.61 2.48
CA CYS A 143 3.19 8.48 2.27
C CYS A 143 2.79 7.09 1.79
N TRP A 144 3.65 6.38 1.04
CA TRP A 144 3.43 4.99 0.72
C TRP A 144 3.35 4.12 1.97
N ASN A 145 4.33 4.26 2.86
CA ASN A 145 4.40 3.49 4.11
C ASN A 145 3.33 3.89 5.14
N GLY A 146 3.08 5.19 5.30
CA GLY A 146 2.23 5.74 6.38
C GLY A 146 0.89 6.31 5.95
N GLY A 147 0.50 6.13 4.69
CA GLY A 147 -0.73 6.72 4.12
C GLY A 147 -0.58 8.21 3.76
N PRO A 148 -1.66 8.90 3.34
CA PRO A 148 -1.60 10.24 2.76
C PRO A 148 -0.98 11.33 3.66
N ARG A 149 -0.88 11.08 4.96
CA ARG A 149 -0.23 11.97 5.95
C ARG A 149 1.09 11.41 6.47
N GLY A 150 1.66 10.41 5.80
CA GLY A 150 2.89 9.74 6.20
C GLY A 150 4.07 10.69 6.37
N ILE A 151 4.16 11.76 5.57
CA ILE A 151 5.22 12.78 5.68
C ILE A 151 5.24 13.46 7.06
N ASN A 152 4.11 13.52 7.75
CA ASN A 152 4.00 14.10 9.09
C ASN A 152 4.16 13.05 10.21
N ASN A 153 4.33 11.77 9.87
CA ASN A 153 4.46 10.69 10.84
C ASN A 153 5.95 10.36 11.08
N PRO A 154 6.52 10.60 12.28
CA PRO A 154 7.91 10.27 12.56
C PRO A 154 8.26 8.78 12.34
N ALA A 155 7.30 7.87 12.51
CA ALA A 155 7.52 6.44 12.32
C ALA A 155 7.91 6.06 10.88
N THR A 156 7.60 6.90 9.88
CA THR A 156 7.92 6.65 8.47
C THR A 156 9.33 7.09 8.07
N VAL A 157 10.05 7.81 8.94
CA VAL A 157 11.41 8.30 8.64
C VAL A 157 12.37 7.13 8.40
N GLY A 158 12.31 6.10 9.26
CA GLY A 158 13.16 4.91 9.09
C GLY A 158 12.89 4.13 7.79
N TYR A 159 11.66 4.18 7.28
CA TYR A 159 11.34 3.62 5.96
C TYR A 159 11.98 4.46 4.85
N TRP A 160 11.86 5.78 4.91
CA TRP A 160 12.49 6.67 3.95
C TRP A 160 14.01 6.47 3.87
N GLU A 161 14.70 6.36 5.01
CA GLU A 161 16.15 6.15 5.00
C GLU A 161 16.55 4.85 4.27
N LYS A 162 15.74 3.79 4.36
CA LYS A 162 15.96 2.56 3.59
C LYS A 162 15.81 2.81 2.09
N VAL A 163 14.71 3.45 1.69
CA VAL A 163 14.43 3.77 0.27
C VAL A 163 15.52 4.67 -0.30
N LYS A 164 15.92 5.70 0.42
CA LYS A 164 16.98 6.63 0.03
C LYS A 164 18.33 5.94 -0.19
N ASN A 165 18.69 5.02 0.69
CA ASN A 165 19.92 4.25 0.55
C ASN A 165 19.89 3.37 -0.69
N GLU A 166 18.73 2.79 -1.00
CA GLU A 166 18.56 1.96 -2.19
C GLU A 166 18.64 2.76 -3.49
N ILE A 167 18.07 3.96 -3.53
CA ILE A 167 18.17 4.85 -4.70
C ILE A 167 19.62 5.26 -4.98
N ASN A 168 20.46 5.34 -3.94
CA ASN A 168 21.84 5.82 -4.05
C ASN A 168 22.88 4.68 -4.16
N SER A 169 22.45 3.42 -4.19
CA SER A 169 23.32 2.25 -4.31
C SER A 169 23.69 1.98 -5.76
#